data_c37a31a78bc0ecbdc180cad09e27de33
#
_entry.id   c37a31a78bc0ecbdc180cad09e27de33
#
_cell.length_a   1.000
_cell.length_b   1.000
_cell.length_c   1.000
_cell.angle_alpha   90.00
_cell.angle_beta   90.00
_cell.angle_gamma   90.00
#
_symmetry.space_group_name_H-M   'P 1'
#
loop_
_entity.id
_entity.type
_entity.pdbx_description
1 polymer ?
#
loop_
_entity_poly.entity_id
_entity_poly.type
_entity_poly.pdbx_seq_one_letter_code
_entity_poly.pdbx_strand_id
1 'polypeptide(L)'
;MDYRFHLAKRMLVNKRGSLIGAVLAVSIGILVINVNFVIFQGIYDAIIRDMSEYRFGDIYVYDEEKSTIEKSDIVLINWFERIPGVEAATPRLEASATAETRILGQQHEKFNVPVLGVDPISDIRTSTIHETVGDGQYVYARNSIVVGESVASDLGGCSRGGSFMSSGTDPTVTGDVDMGECQPVRVGDSVKLTITDQWGIDQKKRFVVTGISGTAGGQGFDRSVIIHIDTLRDMLDRSGESRSIMVRLQESATPYDAKQIKNQFLAAFPNDNLRAETIEESAESTLAGFRS
;
A
#
# COMPACT_ATOMS: atom_id res chain seq x y z
N MET A 1 -67.81 6.16 10.35
CA MET A 1 -66.60 6.97 10.22
C MET A 1 -66.04 7.22 11.63
N ASP A 2 -64.87 6.67 11.96
CA ASP A 2 -64.36 6.45 13.30
C ASP A 2 -64.11 7.73 14.09
N TYR A 3 -64.89 7.88 15.19
CA TYR A 3 -64.70 8.93 16.21
C TYR A 3 -63.23 8.98 16.70
N ARG A 4 -62.56 7.86 16.76
CA ARG A 4 -61.15 7.74 17.12
C ARG A 4 -60.23 8.48 16.15
N PHE A 5 -60.52 8.43 14.85
CA PHE A 5 -59.73 9.14 13.83
C PHE A 5 -59.90 10.66 13.91
N HIS A 6 -61.14 11.12 14.22
CA HIS A 6 -61.44 12.54 14.41
C HIS A 6 -60.75 13.10 15.67
N LEU A 7 -60.72 12.32 16.75
CA LEU A 7 -60.07 12.72 18.00
C LEU A 7 -58.53 12.78 17.83
N ALA A 8 -57.93 11.80 17.15
CA ALA A 8 -56.51 11.77 16.83
C ALA A 8 -56.11 12.97 15.97
N LYS A 9 -56.86 13.27 14.91
CA LYS A 9 -56.64 14.44 14.05
C LYS A 9 -56.72 15.76 14.82
N ARG A 10 -57.69 15.92 15.74
CA ARG A 10 -57.87 17.12 16.56
C ARG A 10 -56.73 17.30 17.59
N MET A 11 -56.22 16.19 18.18
CA MET A 11 -55.06 16.21 19.05
C MET A 11 -53.76 16.58 18.32
N LEU A 12 -53.56 16.05 17.10
CA LEU A 12 -52.44 16.37 16.23
C LEU A 12 -52.41 17.83 15.80
N VAL A 13 -53.60 18.39 15.44
CA VAL A 13 -53.70 19.78 15.00
C VAL A 13 -53.48 20.78 16.17
N ASN A 14 -53.95 20.45 17.39
CA ASN A 14 -53.75 21.31 18.55
C ASN A 14 -52.33 21.31 19.12
N LYS A 15 -51.51 20.29 18.80
CA LYS A 15 -50.09 20.19 19.22
C LYS A 15 -49.12 20.36 18.05
N ARG A 16 -49.40 21.27 17.12
CA ARG A 16 -48.60 21.49 15.90
C ARG A 16 -47.10 21.68 16.19
N GLY A 17 -46.75 22.40 17.26
CA GLY A 17 -45.35 22.60 17.64
C GLY A 17 -44.62 21.31 18.03
N SER A 18 -45.28 20.42 18.77
CA SER A 18 -44.71 19.11 19.14
C SER A 18 -44.59 18.18 17.94
N LEU A 19 -45.53 18.22 16.99
CA LEU A 19 -45.49 17.45 15.76
C LEU A 19 -44.32 17.90 14.87
N ILE A 20 -44.18 19.20 14.68
CA ILE A 20 -43.09 19.79 13.89
C ILE A 20 -41.73 19.42 14.53
N GLY A 21 -41.61 19.52 15.84
CA GLY A 21 -40.40 19.12 16.56
C GLY A 21 -40.07 17.65 16.38
N ALA A 22 -41.07 16.76 16.46
CA ALA A 22 -40.86 15.33 16.25
C ALA A 22 -40.43 15.02 14.79
N VAL A 23 -41.08 15.63 13.81
CA VAL A 23 -40.70 15.46 12.38
C VAL A 23 -39.29 15.98 12.12
N LEU A 24 -38.95 17.15 12.66
CA LEU A 24 -37.58 17.70 12.51
C LEU A 24 -36.55 16.79 13.18
N ALA A 25 -36.79 16.26 14.37
CA ALA A 25 -35.87 15.36 15.04
C ALA A 25 -35.63 14.08 14.24
N VAL A 26 -36.69 13.47 13.71
CA VAL A 26 -36.57 12.27 12.85
C VAL A 26 -35.84 12.60 11.54
N SER A 27 -36.18 13.74 10.92
CA SER A 27 -35.52 14.17 9.68
C SER A 27 -34.01 14.42 9.86
N ILE A 28 -33.62 15.06 10.96
CA ILE A 28 -32.23 15.29 11.32
C ILE A 28 -31.52 13.93 11.59
N GLY A 29 -32.16 13.01 12.30
CA GLY A 29 -31.63 11.68 12.55
C GLY A 29 -31.36 10.90 11.25
N ILE A 30 -32.33 10.91 10.34
CA ILE A 30 -32.16 10.28 9.00
C ILE A 30 -31.05 10.96 8.22
N LEU A 31 -30.98 12.30 8.24
CA LEU A 31 -29.93 13.06 7.55
C LEU A 31 -28.54 12.69 8.08
N VAL A 32 -28.35 12.65 9.39
CA VAL A 32 -27.09 12.27 10.03
C VAL A 32 -26.68 10.86 9.62
N ILE A 33 -27.61 9.89 9.62
CA ILE A 33 -27.31 8.51 9.21
C ILE A 33 -26.87 8.47 7.73
N ASN A 34 -27.59 9.17 6.84
CA ASN A 34 -27.23 9.19 5.41
C ASN A 34 -25.85 9.85 5.17
N VAL A 35 -25.58 10.97 5.85
CA VAL A 35 -24.28 11.64 5.73
C VAL A 35 -23.14 10.73 6.18
N ASN A 36 -23.30 10.05 7.33
CA ASN A 36 -22.30 9.08 7.79
C ASN A 36 -22.11 7.95 6.79
N PHE A 37 -23.21 7.39 6.25
CA PHE A 37 -23.11 6.31 5.26
C PHE A 37 -22.33 6.74 4.01
N VAL A 38 -22.60 7.93 3.46
CA VAL A 38 -21.87 8.47 2.29
C VAL A 38 -20.39 8.69 2.60
N ILE A 39 -20.06 9.21 3.80
CA ILE A 39 -18.68 9.38 4.23
C ILE A 39 -17.96 8.03 4.31
N PHE A 40 -18.56 7.04 4.97
CA PHE A 40 -17.96 5.70 5.08
C PHE A 40 -17.78 5.04 3.72
N GLN A 41 -18.75 5.17 2.83
CA GLN A 41 -18.61 4.63 1.47
C GLN A 41 -17.50 5.32 0.70
N GLY A 42 -17.40 6.64 0.79
CA GLY A 42 -16.30 7.39 0.13
C GLY A 42 -14.92 7.00 0.65
N ILE A 43 -14.77 6.77 1.97
CA ILE A 43 -13.52 6.28 2.57
C ILE A 43 -13.23 4.86 2.07
N TYR A 44 -14.21 3.98 2.06
CA TYR A 44 -14.06 2.61 1.58
C TYR A 44 -13.61 2.57 0.12
N ASP A 45 -14.28 3.31 -0.75
CA ASP A 45 -13.94 3.39 -2.18
C ASP A 45 -12.52 3.96 -2.40
N ALA A 46 -12.12 4.94 -1.59
CA ALA A 46 -10.77 5.49 -1.64
C ALA A 46 -9.71 4.44 -1.25
N ILE A 47 -9.95 3.69 -0.16
CA ILE A 47 -9.05 2.61 0.29
C ILE A 47 -8.92 1.53 -0.78
N ILE A 48 -10.04 1.07 -1.36
CA ILE A 48 -10.04 0.06 -2.42
C ILE A 48 -9.21 0.53 -3.61
N ARG A 49 -9.44 1.77 -4.05
CA ARG A 49 -8.69 2.35 -5.15
C ARG A 49 -7.20 2.41 -4.85
N ASP A 50 -6.80 2.93 -3.69
CA ASP A 50 -5.40 3.01 -3.29
C ASP A 50 -4.75 1.61 -3.22
N MET A 51 -5.47 0.61 -2.69
CA MET A 51 -4.99 -0.77 -2.66
C MET A 51 -4.80 -1.34 -4.08
N SER A 52 -5.72 -1.06 -5.01
CA SER A 52 -5.61 -1.48 -6.40
C SER A 52 -4.45 -0.77 -7.11
N GLU A 53 -4.32 0.54 -6.96
CA GLU A 53 -3.34 1.34 -7.69
C GLU A 53 -1.90 1.10 -7.22
N TYR A 54 -1.69 0.84 -5.92
CA TYR A 54 -0.35 0.78 -5.35
C TYR A 54 0.10 -0.62 -4.94
N ARG A 55 -0.80 -1.50 -4.52
CA ARG A 55 -0.38 -2.73 -3.84
C ARG A 55 -0.80 -4.02 -4.53
N PHE A 56 -2.06 -4.20 -4.89
CA PHE A 56 -2.61 -5.49 -5.31
C PHE A 56 -2.97 -5.55 -6.80
N GLY A 57 -3.16 -4.40 -7.48
CA GLY A 57 -3.78 -4.39 -8.79
C GLY A 57 -5.26 -4.77 -8.75
N ASP A 58 -5.79 -5.21 -9.87
CA ASP A 58 -7.16 -5.70 -9.96
C ASP A 58 -7.25 -7.19 -9.62
N ILE A 59 -6.17 -7.94 -9.89
CA ILE A 59 -5.99 -9.34 -9.47
C ILE A 59 -4.59 -9.49 -8.87
N TYR A 60 -4.52 -10.12 -7.70
CA TYR A 60 -3.30 -10.39 -6.96
C TYR A 60 -3.07 -11.89 -6.83
N VAL A 61 -1.92 -12.37 -7.31
CA VAL A 61 -1.54 -13.78 -7.27
C VAL A 61 -0.37 -13.98 -6.33
N TYR A 62 -0.47 -14.98 -5.46
CA TYR A 62 0.58 -15.33 -4.50
C TYR A 62 0.53 -16.84 -4.18
N ASP A 63 1.57 -17.34 -3.53
CA ASP A 63 1.59 -18.72 -2.99
C ASP A 63 1.11 -18.68 -1.53
N GLU A 64 0.14 -19.53 -1.18
CA GLU A 64 -0.45 -19.56 0.16
C GLU A 64 0.49 -20.21 1.21
N GLU A 65 1.29 -21.19 0.79
CA GLU A 65 2.15 -21.96 1.68
C GLU A 65 3.57 -21.42 1.75
N LYS A 66 4.01 -20.76 0.68
CA LYS A 66 5.39 -20.30 0.53
C LYS A 66 5.49 -18.78 0.52
N SER A 67 6.61 -18.29 0.98
CA SER A 67 6.88 -16.85 0.94
C SER A 67 7.13 -16.31 -0.48
N THR A 68 7.34 -17.19 -1.45
CA THR A 68 7.58 -16.86 -2.86
C THR A 68 6.95 -17.87 -3.78
N ILE A 69 6.59 -17.41 -4.97
CA ILE A 69 6.10 -18.22 -6.07
C ILE A 69 7.30 -18.92 -6.71
N GLU A 70 7.37 -20.24 -6.64
CA GLU A 70 8.46 -21.04 -7.24
C GLU A 70 8.34 -21.16 -8.76
N LYS A 71 7.12 -21.01 -9.29
CA LYS A 71 6.91 -21.03 -10.73
C LYS A 71 7.47 -19.75 -11.33
N SER A 72 8.17 -19.91 -12.46
CA SER A 72 8.72 -18.76 -13.20
C SER A 72 7.64 -17.71 -13.45
N ASP A 73 7.88 -16.51 -12.95
CA ASP A 73 7.01 -15.35 -13.11
C ASP A 73 6.77 -15.00 -14.59
N ILE A 74 7.76 -15.23 -15.46
CA ILE A 74 7.63 -15.05 -16.91
C ILE A 74 6.48 -15.91 -17.48
N VAL A 75 6.32 -17.15 -17.00
CA VAL A 75 5.24 -18.04 -17.45
C VAL A 75 3.88 -17.49 -17.04
N LEU A 76 3.78 -17.00 -15.80
CA LEU A 76 2.54 -16.46 -15.25
C LEU A 76 2.17 -15.13 -15.91
N ILE A 77 3.14 -14.23 -16.07
CA ILE A 77 2.95 -12.92 -16.74
C ILE A 77 2.51 -13.13 -18.18
N ASN A 78 3.23 -13.96 -18.95
CA ASN A 78 2.87 -14.26 -20.33
C ASN A 78 1.49 -14.92 -20.46
N TRP A 79 1.05 -15.65 -19.46
CA TRP A 79 -0.29 -16.21 -19.45
C TRP A 79 -1.34 -15.11 -19.30
N PHE A 80 -1.16 -14.19 -18.35
CA PHE A 80 -2.07 -13.07 -18.14
C PHE A 80 -2.12 -12.12 -19.35
N GLU A 81 -0.98 -11.75 -19.90
CA GLU A 81 -0.89 -10.80 -21.04
C GLU A 81 -1.56 -11.33 -22.32
N ARG A 82 -1.84 -12.63 -22.41
CA ARG A 82 -2.59 -13.21 -23.54
C ARG A 82 -4.09 -13.15 -23.35
N ILE A 83 -4.58 -12.81 -22.18
CA ILE A 83 -6.02 -12.77 -21.90
C ILE A 83 -6.58 -11.42 -22.32
N PRO A 84 -7.64 -11.41 -23.16
CA PRO A 84 -8.32 -10.18 -23.49
C PRO A 84 -8.86 -9.49 -22.23
N GLY A 85 -8.64 -8.18 -22.12
CA GLY A 85 -9.05 -7.40 -20.95
C GLY A 85 -7.96 -7.21 -19.90
N VAL A 86 -6.84 -7.93 -19.99
CA VAL A 86 -5.63 -7.65 -19.18
C VAL A 86 -4.82 -6.57 -19.89
N GLU A 87 -4.41 -5.56 -19.13
CA GLU A 87 -3.54 -4.49 -19.62
C GLU A 87 -2.06 -4.84 -19.44
N ALA A 88 -1.70 -5.28 -18.24
CA ALA A 88 -0.35 -5.70 -17.90
C ALA A 88 -0.32 -6.56 -16.64
N ALA A 89 0.78 -7.28 -16.45
CA ALA A 89 1.10 -7.99 -15.22
C ALA A 89 2.55 -7.73 -14.82
N THR A 90 2.82 -7.61 -13.51
CA THR A 90 4.16 -7.34 -12.97
C THR A 90 4.48 -8.22 -11.79
N PRO A 91 5.73 -8.75 -11.71
CA PRO A 91 6.18 -9.49 -10.55
C PRO A 91 6.62 -8.50 -9.47
N ARG A 92 6.39 -8.86 -8.21
CA ARG A 92 6.88 -8.12 -7.04
C ARG A 92 7.58 -9.05 -6.07
N LEU A 93 8.64 -8.56 -5.48
CA LEU A 93 9.39 -9.24 -4.44
C LEU A 93 9.57 -8.29 -3.26
N GLU A 94 9.34 -8.79 -2.06
CA GLU A 94 9.45 -8.01 -0.84
C GLU A 94 10.51 -8.61 0.08
N ALA A 95 11.27 -7.75 0.73
CA ALA A 95 12.25 -8.13 1.74
C ALA A 95 12.35 -7.06 2.82
N SER A 96 13.14 -7.34 3.85
CA SER A 96 13.55 -6.34 4.84
C SER A 96 15.06 -6.20 4.78
N ALA A 97 15.54 -4.96 4.88
CA ALA A 97 16.96 -4.65 4.83
C ALA A 97 17.40 -3.74 6.00
N THR A 98 18.69 -3.76 6.24
CA THR A 98 19.35 -2.67 6.96
C THR A 98 19.92 -1.71 5.92
N ALA A 99 19.51 -0.44 5.99
CA ALA A 99 20.01 0.62 5.12
C ALA A 99 21.09 1.43 5.85
N GLU A 100 22.22 1.66 5.17
CA GLU A 100 23.34 2.42 5.68
C GLU A 100 23.75 3.52 4.69
N THR A 101 24.08 4.69 5.20
CA THR A 101 24.69 5.77 4.40
C THR A 101 25.78 6.48 5.20
N ARG A 102 26.59 7.26 4.52
CA ARG A 102 27.59 8.12 5.14
C ARG A 102 27.34 9.57 4.72
N ILE A 103 26.92 10.38 5.65
CA ILE A 103 26.65 11.82 5.46
C ILE A 103 27.55 12.62 6.41
N LEU A 104 28.19 13.67 5.90
CA LEU A 104 29.11 14.52 6.67
C LEU A 104 30.21 13.75 7.44
N GLY A 105 30.63 12.59 6.93
CA GLY A 105 31.63 11.73 7.55
C GLY A 105 31.08 10.81 8.64
N GLN A 106 29.85 10.95 9.05
CA GLN A 106 29.16 10.07 10.00
C GLN A 106 28.41 8.96 9.29
N GLN A 107 28.45 7.76 9.85
CA GLN A 107 27.68 6.61 9.36
C GLN A 107 26.33 6.60 10.08
N HIS A 108 25.27 6.55 9.27
CA HIS A 108 23.90 6.42 9.75
C HIS A 108 23.33 5.08 9.27
N GLU A 109 22.55 4.46 10.12
CA GLU A 109 21.98 3.13 9.86
C GLU A 109 20.52 3.09 10.29
N LYS A 110 19.68 2.42 9.48
CA LYS A 110 18.29 2.15 9.80
C LYS A 110 17.99 0.68 9.56
N PHE A 111 17.47 0.03 10.60
CA PHE A 111 17.10 -1.39 10.58
C PHE A 111 15.66 -1.59 10.09
N ASN A 112 15.38 -2.78 9.60
CA ASN A 112 14.04 -3.22 9.20
C ASN A 112 13.35 -2.28 8.19
N VAL A 113 14.12 -1.79 7.22
CA VAL A 113 13.57 -1.00 6.12
C VAL A 113 12.91 -1.95 5.14
N PRO A 114 11.60 -1.80 4.86
CA PRO A 114 10.94 -2.59 3.82
C PRO A 114 11.55 -2.30 2.46
N VAL A 115 11.85 -3.35 1.72
CA VAL A 115 12.40 -3.30 0.36
C VAL A 115 11.39 -3.87 -0.61
N LEU A 116 11.01 -3.10 -1.62
CA LEU A 116 10.17 -3.53 -2.71
C LEU A 116 11.01 -3.68 -3.98
N GLY A 117 11.09 -4.90 -4.49
CA GLY A 117 11.68 -5.21 -5.79
C GLY A 117 10.61 -5.16 -6.87
N VAL A 118 10.83 -4.34 -7.89
CA VAL A 118 9.92 -4.15 -9.02
C VAL A 118 10.64 -4.32 -10.35
N ASP A 119 9.92 -4.79 -11.36
CA ASP A 119 10.35 -4.63 -12.74
C ASP A 119 9.87 -3.28 -13.27
N PRO A 120 10.76 -2.30 -13.49
CA PRO A 120 10.34 -0.93 -13.80
C PRO A 120 9.46 -0.81 -15.05
N ILE A 121 9.64 -1.70 -16.01
CA ILE A 121 8.95 -1.64 -17.31
C ILE A 121 7.50 -2.08 -17.17
N SER A 122 7.27 -3.19 -16.50
CA SER A 122 5.92 -3.72 -16.28
C SER A 122 5.21 -3.00 -15.13
N ASP A 123 5.96 -2.57 -14.10
CA ASP A 123 5.36 -1.91 -12.93
C ASP A 123 4.72 -0.56 -13.27
N ILE A 124 5.33 0.26 -14.12
CA ILE A 124 4.74 1.53 -14.60
C ILE A 124 3.38 1.33 -15.30
N ARG A 125 3.17 0.17 -15.90
CA ARG A 125 1.90 -0.18 -16.58
C ARG A 125 0.86 -0.78 -15.65
N THR A 126 1.28 -1.28 -14.50
CA THR A 126 0.40 -1.98 -13.56
C THR A 126 0.10 -1.19 -12.31
N SER A 127 0.96 -0.25 -11.92
CA SER A 127 0.82 0.53 -10.70
C SER A 127 1.16 2.00 -10.91
N THR A 128 0.72 2.82 -9.98
CA THR A 128 1.02 4.25 -9.93
C THR A 128 2.12 4.59 -8.92
N ILE A 129 2.88 3.58 -8.45
CA ILE A 129 3.97 3.81 -7.49
C ILE A 129 5.00 4.80 -8.04
N HIS A 130 5.29 4.76 -9.33
CA HIS A 130 6.23 5.67 -9.97
C HIS A 130 5.81 7.15 -9.84
N GLU A 131 4.53 7.45 -9.68
CA GLU A 131 4.00 8.80 -9.46
C GLU A 131 4.26 9.32 -8.04
N THR A 132 4.60 8.43 -7.11
CA THR A 132 4.94 8.82 -5.73
C THR A 132 6.32 9.46 -5.62
N VAL A 133 7.14 9.38 -6.67
CA VAL A 133 8.47 9.95 -6.71
C VAL A 133 8.36 11.47 -6.93
N GLY A 134 8.52 12.21 -5.85
CA GLY A 134 8.42 13.68 -5.86
C GLY A 134 9.71 14.37 -6.30
N ASP A 135 10.88 13.76 -6.07
CA ASP A 135 12.19 14.28 -6.47
C ASP A 135 13.00 13.17 -7.16
N GLY A 136 13.59 13.49 -8.30
CA GLY A 136 14.40 12.57 -9.09
C GLY A 136 13.61 11.72 -10.08
N GLN A 137 13.98 10.45 -10.20
CA GLN A 137 13.41 9.50 -11.17
C GLN A 137 13.12 8.15 -10.51
N TYR A 138 12.14 7.44 -11.06
CA TYR A 138 11.85 6.06 -10.67
C TYR A 138 13.03 5.12 -10.93
N VAL A 139 12.98 3.92 -10.35
CA VAL A 139 14.01 2.88 -10.58
C VAL A 139 14.11 2.57 -12.07
N TYR A 140 15.32 2.60 -12.63
CA TYR A 140 15.57 2.30 -14.04
C TYR A 140 16.77 1.36 -14.27
N ALA A 141 17.63 1.19 -13.27
CA ALA A 141 18.84 0.38 -13.39
C ALA A 141 19.04 -0.53 -12.17
N ARG A 142 19.82 -1.60 -12.31
CA ARG A 142 20.08 -2.57 -11.24
C ARG A 142 20.84 -2.00 -10.03
N ASN A 143 21.44 -0.84 -10.14
CA ASN A 143 22.13 -0.15 -9.06
C ASN A 143 21.41 1.14 -8.63
N SER A 144 20.22 1.41 -9.15
CA SER A 144 19.38 2.53 -8.74
C SER A 144 18.45 2.15 -7.58
N ILE A 145 18.17 3.12 -6.72
CA ILE A 145 17.24 2.98 -5.60
C ILE A 145 16.39 4.24 -5.49
N VAL A 146 15.10 4.04 -5.27
CA VAL A 146 14.20 5.09 -4.78
C VAL A 146 14.08 4.90 -3.28
N VAL A 147 14.26 5.98 -2.53
CA VAL A 147 14.24 5.97 -1.05
C VAL A 147 13.01 6.73 -0.57
N GLY A 148 12.26 6.15 0.35
CA GLY A 148 11.13 6.83 0.97
C GLY A 148 11.57 8.04 1.80
N GLU A 149 10.80 9.11 1.81
CA GLU A 149 11.13 10.37 2.49
C GLU A 149 11.44 10.20 3.98
N SER A 150 10.68 9.34 4.67
CA SER A 150 10.93 9.00 6.07
C SER A 150 12.25 8.24 6.24
N VAL A 151 12.57 7.31 5.33
CA VAL A 151 13.86 6.59 5.35
C VAL A 151 15.02 7.54 5.06
N ALA A 152 14.87 8.43 4.09
CA ALA A 152 15.86 9.43 3.72
C ALA A 152 16.15 10.37 4.88
N SER A 153 15.11 10.80 5.60
CA SER A 153 15.23 11.64 6.81
C SER A 153 15.93 10.90 7.96
N ASP A 154 15.55 9.67 8.24
CA ASP A 154 16.15 8.87 9.32
C ASP A 154 17.63 8.58 9.04
N LEU A 155 17.97 8.21 7.80
CA LEU A 155 19.36 8.01 7.38
C LEU A 155 20.19 9.29 7.38
N GLY A 156 19.54 10.44 7.27
CA GLY A 156 20.18 11.76 7.39
C GLY A 156 20.34 12.28 8.80
N GLY A 157 19.98 11.48 9.81
CA GLY A 157 19.97 11.93 11.21
C GLY A 157 18.86 12.95 11.51
N CYS A 158 17.88 13.08 10.60
CA CYS A 158 16.76 14.01 10.70
C CYS A 158 15.53 13.41 11.38
N SER A 159 15.68 12.37 12.19
CA SER A 159 14.55 11.75 12.88
C SER A 159 13.74 12.82 13.61
N ARG A 160 12.58 13.14 13.10
CA ARG A 160 11.56 13.83 13.87
C ARG A 160 11.28 12.93 15.05
N GLY A 161 11.73 13.36 16.24
CA GLY A 161 11.43 12.65 17.49
C GLY A 161 9.96 12.30 17.47
N GLY A 162 9.66 11.02 17.35
CA GLY A 162 8.31 10.52 17.24
C GLY A 162 7.55 10.93 18.49
N SER A 163 6.81 12.01 18.40
CA SER A 163 5.77 12.32 19.37
C SER A 163 4.61 11.35 19.13
N PHE A 164 4.85 10.08 19.39
CA PHE A 164 3.77 9.20 19.75
C PHE A 164 3.29 9.67 21.11
N MET A 165 2.02 10.02 21.21
CA MET A 165 1.31 10.38 22.41
C MET A 165 1.71 9.48 23.58
N SER A 166 2.74 9.87 24.32
CA SER A 166 2.92 9.45 25.69
C SER A 166 1.97 10.34 26.51
N SER A 167 0.81 9.81 26.82
CA SER A 167 -0.06 10.32 27.86
C SER A 167 0.69 10.20 29.18
N GLY A 168 1.41 11.24 29.54
CA GLY A 168 2.17 11.30 30.79
C GLY A 168 2.71 12.72 30.99
N THR A 169 2.01 13.48 31.78
CA THR A 169 2.37 14.79 32.29
C THR A 169 3.76 14.79 32.96
N ASP A 170 4.77 15.33 32.28
CA ASP A 170 5.93 15.95 32.96
C ASP A 170 6.43 17.14 32.10
N PRO A 171 6.20 18.40 32.55
CA PRO A 171 6.54 19.59 31.77
C PRO A 171 7.95 20.10 31.97
N THR A 172 8.90 19.30 32.45
CA THR A 172 10.23 19.77 32.87
C THR A 172 11.41 19.30 32.02
N VAL A 173 11.19 18.69 30.85
CA VAL A 173 12.28 18.38 29.91
C VAL A 173 12.25 19.37 28.74
N THR A 174 12.63 20.63 29.03
CA THR A 174 13.14 21.55 28.00
C THR A 174 14.62 21.23 27.78
N GLY A 175 14.90 20.08 27.19
CA GLY A 175 16.19 19.81 26.59
C GLY A 175 16.18 20.42 25.20
N ASP A 176 16.92 21.50 24.98
CA ASP A 176 17.38 21.85 23.63
C ASP A 176 18.13 20.62 23.12
N VAL A 177 17.45 19.77 22.34
CA VAL A 177 18.10 18.76 21.52
C VAL A 177 18.85 19.57 20.49
N ASP A 178 20.18 19.68 20.71
CA ASP A 178 21.11 20.20 19.71
C ASP A 178 20.81 19.43 18.39
N MET A 179 20.03 20.04 17.52
CA MET A 179 19.73 19.51 16.18
C MET A 179 21.02 19.68 15.39
N GLY A 180 21.97 18.77 15.64
CA GLY A 180 23.16 18.62 14.83
C GLY A 180 22.73 18.65 13.35
N GLU A 181 23.57 19.22 12.49
CA GLU A 181 23.27 19.46 11.08
C GLU A 181 22.58 18.24 10.42
N CYS A 182 21.23 18.25 10.47
CA CYS A 182 20.40 17.24 9.85
C CYS A 182 20.45 17.44 8.33
N GLN A 183 20.89 16.43 7.62
CA GLN A 183 20.92 16.44 6.15
C GLN A 183 20.27 15.16 5.62
N PRO A 184 19.02 15.20 5.17
CA PRO A 184 18.37 14.02 4.61
C PRO A 184 19.12 13.51 3.38
N VAL A 185 19.04 12.22 3.13
CA VAL A 185 19.55 11.59 1.91
C VAL A 185 18.87 12.24 0.70
N ARG A 186 19.65 12.53 -0.35
CA ARG A 186 19.20 13.20 -1.56
C ARG A 186 19.47 12.36 -2.80
N VAL A 187 18.84 12.73 -3.90
CA VAL A 187 19.15 12.18 -5.23
C VAL A 187 20.63 12.38 -5.55
N GLY A 188 21.29 11.31 -5.97
CA GLY A 188 22.73 11.24 -6.21
C GLY A 188 23.56 10.69 -5.05
N ASP A 189 23.02 10.63 -3.84
CA ASP A 189 23.69 10.03 -2.69
C ASP A 189 23.80 8.50 -2.84
N SER A 190 24.64 7.90 -2.01
CA SER A 190 24.85 6.44 -2.02
C SER A 190 24.33 5.80 -0.75
N VAL A 191 23.44 4.82 -0.92
CA VAL A 191 22.90 4.00 0.17
C VAL A 191 23.38 2.57 0.01
N LYS A 192 23.84 1.95 1.09
CA LYS A 192 24.18 0.53 1.13
C LYS A 192 23.03 -0.21 1.80
N LEU A 193 22.53 -1.24 1.12
CA LEU A 193 21.56 -2.19 1.70
C LEU A 193 22.28 -3.46 2.13
N THR A 194 21.91 -3.97 3.29
CA THR A 194 22.28 -5.29 3.79
C THR A 194 20.99 -6.10 3.92
N ILE A 195 20.91 -7.21 3.20
CA ILE A 195 19.75 -8.13 3.21
C ILE A 195 20.29 -9.51 3.56
N THR A 196 19.62 -10.20 4.47
CA THR A 196 19.94 -11.59 4.79
C THR A 196 19.27 -12.50 3.77
N ASP A 197 20.06 -13.33 3.07
CA ASP A 197 19.55 -14.26 2.08
C ASP A 197 18.84 -15.48 2.70
N GLN A 198 18.34 -16.39 1.85
CA GLN A 198 17.63 -17.59 2.30
C GLN A 198 18.48 -18.55 3.13
N TRP A 199 19.82 -18.40 3.09
CA TRP A 199 20.79 -19.23 3.83
C TRP A 199 21.24 -18.57 5.12
N GLY A 200 20.74 -17.38 5.44
CA GLY A 200 21.13 -16.60 6.60
C GLY A 200 22.45 -15.82 6.41
N ILE A 201 22.88 -15.62 5.16
CA ILE A 201 24.10 -14.88 4.83
C ILE A 201 23.74 -13.44 4.47
N ASP A 202 24.44 -12.47 5.05
CA ASP A 202 24.25 -11.06 4.78
C ASP A 202 24.85 -10.66 3.44
N GLN A 203 24.01 -10.34 2.48
CA GLN A 203 24.35 -9.78 1.19
C GLN A 203 24.34 -8.26 1.24
N LYS A 204 25.44 -7.64 0.80
CA LYS A 204 25.63 -6.19 0.88
C LYS A 204 25.81 -5.59 -0.50
N LYS A 205 24.98 -4.61 -0.85
CA LYS A 205 25.08 -3.91 -2.12
C LYS A 205 24.90 -2.41 -1.96
N ARG A 206 25.66 -1.65 -2.73
CA ARG A 206 25.57 -0.18 -2.77
C ARG A 206 24.74 0.27 -3.95
N PHE A 207 23.89 1.24 -3.71
CA PHE A 207 22.98 1.82 -4.68
C PHE A 207 23.20 3.32 -4.78
N VAL A 208 22.84 3.90 -5.92
CA VAL A 208 22.74 5.35 -6.12
C VAL A 208 21.27 5.74 -5.99
N VAL A 209 20.99 6.71 -5.16
CA VAL A 209 19.64 7.24 -4.98
C VAL A 209 19.23 7.99 -6.24
N THR A 210 18.23 7.50 -6.93
CA THR A 210 17.70 8.09 -8.16
C THR A 210 16.42 8.86 -7.95
N GLY A 211 15.72 8.61 -6.87
CA GLY A 211 14.50 9.33 -6.52
C GLY A 211 14.16 9.22 -5.05
N ILE A 212 13.33 10.15 -4.60
CA ILE A 212 12.74 10.18 -3.25
C ILE A 212 11.23 10.04 -3.41
N SER A 213 10.65 9.02 -2.77
CA SER A 213 9.20 8.78 -2.77
C SER A 213 8.55 9.36 -1.53
N GLY A 214 7.43 10.08 -1.74
CA GLY A 214 6.59 10.58 -0.67
C GLY A 214 5.52 9.59 -0.22
N THR A 215 4.61 10.07 0.61
CA THR A 215 3.39 9.34 0.97
C THR A 215 2.40 9.39 -0.20
N ALA A 216 1.89 8.22 -0.58
CA ALA A 216 0.78 8.12 -1.51
C ALA A 216 -0.26 7.16 -0.97
N GLY A 217 -1.50 7.57 -0.97
CA GLY A 217 -2.64 6.73 -0.59
C GLY A 217 -2.52 6.02 0.76
N GLY A 218 -1.70 6.54 1.69
CA GLY A 218 -1.48 5.89 2.99
C GLY A 218 -0.67 4.57 2.94
N GLN A 219 -0.11 4.20 1.80
CA GLN A 219 0.57 2.90 1.60
C GLN A 219 1.98 2.81 2.19
N GLY A 220 2.49 3.90 2.78
CA GLY A 220 3.75 3.87 3.51
C GLY A 220 5.01 3.74 2.66
N PHE A 221 4.96 4.15 1.37
CA PHE A 221 6.14 4.17 0.51
C PHE A 221 7.22 5.14 1.00
N ASP A 222 6.83 6.14 1.77
CA ASP A 222 7.73 7.03 2.48
C ASP A 222 8.65 6.31 3.48
N ARG A 223 8.28 5.09 3.91
CA ARG A 223 9.02 4.26 4.88
C ARG A 223 9.73 3.07 4.27
N SER A 224 9.69 2.94 2.96
CA SER A 224 10.27 1.82 2.22
C SER A 224 11.32 2.28 1.23
N VAL A 225 12.02 1.33 0.64
CA VAL A 225 12.91 1.56 -0.51
C VAL A 225 12.48 0.69 -1.67
N ILE A 226 12.64 1.19 -2.89
CA ILE A 226 12.28 0.49 -4.11
C ILE A 226 13.54 0.27 -4.94
N ILE A 227 13.77 -0.97 -5.36
CA ILE A 227 14.92 -1.37 -6.19
C ILE A 227 14.46 -2.26 -7.35
N HIS A 228 15.36 -2.48 -8.30
CA HIS A 228 15.11 -3.40 -9.39
C HIS A 228 14.95 -4.83 -8.88
N ILE A 229 13.90 -5.55 -9.31
CA ILE A 229 13.57 -6.89 -8.81
C ILE A 229 14.70 -7.89 -8.99
N ASP A 230 15.39 -7.87 -10.14
CA ASP A 230 16.53 -8.78 -10.38
C ASP A 230 17.66 -8.56 -9.40
N THR A 231 17.86 -7.30 -8.97
CA THR A 231 18.87 -7.00 -7.93
C THR A 231 18.47 -7.58 -6.59
N LEU A 232 17.20 -7.48 -6.24
CA LEU A 232 16.69 -8.06 -5.01
C LEU A 232 16.77 -9.60 -5.04
N ARG A 233 16.46 -10.21 -6.18
CA ARG A 233 16.61 -11.65 -6.42
C ARG A 233 18.05 -12.12 -6.24
N ASP A 234 19.00 -11.38 -6.84
CA ASP A 234 20.44 -11.67 -6.72
C ASP A 234 20.88 -11.59 -5.24
N MET A 235 20.38 -10.59 -4.47
CA MET A 235 20.72 -10.43 -3.04
C MET A 235 20.06 -11.49 -2.16
N LEU A 236 18.91 -12.02 -2.53
CA LEU A 236 18.20 -13.07 -1.78
C LEU A 236 18.59 -14.49 -2.19
N ASP A 237 19.41 -14.63 -3.25
CA ASP A 237 19.72 -15.92 -3.92
C ASP A 237 18.45 -16.65 -4.39
N ARG A 238 17.50 -15.90 -4.98
CA ARG A 238 16.17 -16.38 -5.44
C ARG A 238 15.91 -16.02 -6.89
N SER A 239 16.71 -16.56 -7.78
CA SER A 239 16.64 -16.25 -9.20
C SER A 239 15.31 -16.69 -9.82
N GLY A 240 14.61 -15.75 -10.48
CA GLY A 240 13.33 -16.02 -11.17
C GLY A 240 12.12 -16.16 -10.26
N GLU A 241 12.26 -16.02 -8.94
CA GLU A 241 11.16 -16.06 -8.00
C GLU A 241 10.56 -14.67 -7.80
N SER A 242 9.28 -14.64 -7.46
CA SER A 242 8.56 -13.46 -7.01
C SER A 242 7.69 -13.79 -5.80
N ARG A 243 7.40 -12.81 -4.95
CA ARG A 243 6.44 -12.99 -3.85
C ARG A 243 5.01 -13.02 -4.40
N SER A 244 4.74 -12.18 -5.38
CA SER A 244 3.43 -12.02 -5.96
C SER A 244 3.49 -11.54 -7.40
N ILE A 245 2.40 -11.76 -8.12
CA ILE A 245 2.13 -11.16 -9.43
C ILE A 245 0.93 -10.23 -9.27
N MET A 246 1.12 -8.99 -9.64
CA MET A 246 0.07 -7.98 -9.70
C MET A 246 -0.41 -7.85 -11.14
N VAL A 247 -1.72 -7.87 -11.34
CA VAL A 247 -2.33 -7.79 -12.66
C VAL A 247 -3.23 -6.57 -12.73
N ARG A 248 -3.07 -5.76 -13.77
CA ARG A 248 -3.92 -4.64 -14.10
C ARG A 248 -4.84 -5.01 -15.25
N LEU A 249 -6.11 -4.73 -15.11
CA LEU A 249 -7.10 -4.86 -16.17
C LEU A 249 -7.31 -3.53 -16.89
N GLN A 250 -7.84 -3.62 -18.10
CA GLN A 250 -8.22 -2.42 -18.87
C GLN A 250 -9.33 -1.65 -18.13
N GLU A 251 -9.38 -0.33 -18.29
CA GLU A 251 -10.39 0.53 -17.65
C GLU A 251 -11.86 0.12 -17.93
N SER A 252 -12.09 -0.56 -19.05
CA SER A 252 -13.42 -1.07 -19.41
C SER A 252 -13.81 -2.35 -18.68
N ALA A 253 -12.87 -2.99 -17.96
CA ALA A 253 -13.12 -4.25 -17.26
C ALA A 253 -14.00 -4.01 -16.02
N THR A 254 -14.85 -4.98 -15.77
CA THR A 254 -15.73 -4.97 -14.60
C THR A 254 -15.22 -5.90 -13.51
N PRO A 255 -15.70 -5.79 -12.26
CA PRO A 255 -15.39 -6.77 -11.20
C PRO A 255 -15.76 -8.22 -11.58
N TYR A 256 -16.73 -8.39 -12.47
CA TYR A 256 -17.09 -9.70 -12.98
C TYR A 256 -16.00 -10.27 -13.89
N ASP A 257 -15.41 -9.43 -14.74
CA ASP A 257 -14.31 -9.84 -15.63
C ASP A 257 -13.08 -10.25 -14.81
N ALA A 258 -12.77 -9.51 -13.75
CA ALA A 258 -11.71 -9.87 -12.80
C ALA A 258 -11.93 -11.26 -12.19
N LYS A 259 -13.16 -11.55 -11.73
CA LYS A 259 -13.53 -12.88 -11.20
C LYS A 259 -13.42 -13.99 -12.25
N GLN A 260 -13.82 -13.71 -13.50
CA GLN A 260 -13.67 -14.68 -14.59
C GLN A 260 -12.21 -15.00 -14.89
N ILE A 261 -11.36 -13.97 -15.04
CA ILE A 261 -9.93 -14.13 -15.30
C ILE A 261 -9.27 -14.89 -14.16
N LYS A 262 -9.57 -14.53 -12.90
CA LYS A 262 -9.10 -15.26 -11.72
C LYS A 262 -9.44 -16.75 -11.78
N ASN A 263 -10.71 -17.09 -12.08
CA ASN A 263 -11.15 -18.47 -12.15
C ASN A 263 -10.49 -19.25 -13.31
N GLN A 264 -10.27 -18.60 -14.45
CA GLN A 264 -9.53 -19.17 -15.58
C GLN A 264 -8.06 -19.44 -15.17
N PHE A 265 -7.44 -18.52 -14.44
CA PHE A 265 -6.09 -18.70 -13.92
C PHE A 265 -5.98 -19.90 -12.99
N LEU A 266 -6.85 -20.00 -12.00
CA LEU A 266 -6.85 -21.13 -11.05
C LEU A 266 -7.14 -22.47 -11.74
N ALA A 267 -7.97 -22.48 -12.78
CA ALA A 267 -8.22 -23.66 -13.60
C ALA A 267 -7.02 -24.06 -14.48
N ALA A 268 -6.23 -23.07 -14.93
CA ALA A 268 -5.03 -23.34 -15.73
C ALA A 268 -3.84 -23.85 -14.88
N PHE A 269 -3.80 -23.51 -13.58
CA PHE A 269 -2.72 -23.85 -12.65
C PHE A 269 -3.23 -24.59 -11.39
N PRO A 270 -3.93 -25.73 -11.51
CA PRO A 270 -4.62 -26.36 -10.38
C PRO A 270 -3.69 -27.04 -9.37
N ASN A 271 -2.43 -27.28 -9.73
CA ASN A 271 -1.46 -28.04 -8.91
C ASN A 271 -0.34 -27.16 -8.33
N ASP A 272 -0.42 -25.85 -8.48
CA ASP A 272 0.71 -24.97 -8.18
C ASP A 272 0.57 -24.25 -6.82
N ASN A 273 -0.37 -24.63 -5.95
CA ASN A 273 -0.70 -23.98 -4.65
C ASN A 273 -0.87 -22.44 -4.76
N LEU A 274 -1.12 -21.97 -5.98
CA LEU A 274 -1.31 -20.55 -6.25
C LEU A 274 -2.70 -20.11 -5.83
N ARG A 275 -2.76 -18.97 -5.15
CA ARG A 275 -3.97 -18.23 -4.86
C ARG A 275 -4.04 -17.02 -5.77
N ALA A 276 -5.24 -16.70 -6.17
CA ALA A 276 -5.53 -15.46 -6.86
C ALA A 276 -6.74 -14.80 -6.19
N GLU A 277 -6.61 -13.54 -5.88
CA GLU A 277 -7.66 -12.73 -5.24
C GLU A 277 -7.96 -11.53 -6.12
N THR A 278 -9.24 -11.16 -6.20
CA THR A 278 -9.61 -9.86 -6.75
C THR A 278 -9.39 -8.78 -5.69
N ILE A 279 -9.31 -7.52 -6.12
CA ILE A 279 -9.13 -6.40 -5.19
C ILE A 279 -10.23 -6.36 -4.11
N GLU A 280 -11.47 -6.72 -4.45
CA GLU A 280 -12.56 -6.77 -3.49
C GLU A 280 -12.31 -7.83 -2.41
N GLU A 281 -11.85 -9.03 -2.80
CA GLU A 281 -11.53 -10.13 -1.89
C GLU A 281 -10.33 -9.80 -1.00
N SER A 282 -9.28 -9.20 -1.58
CA SER A 282 -8.09 -8.77 -0.81
C SER A 282 -8.43 -7.65 0.19
N ALA A 283 -9.32 -6.74 -0.19
CA ALA A 283 -9.79 -5.69 0.71
C ALA A 283 -10.63 -6.26 1.87
N GLU A 284 -11.53 -7.21 1.58
CA GLU A 284 -12.32 -7.88 2.62
C GLU A 284 -11.43 -8.64 3.60
N SER A 285 -10.43 -9.36 3.11
CA SER A 285 -9.49 -10.11 3.96
C SER A 285 -8.67 -9.18 4.85
N THR A 286 -8.19 -8.06 4.30
CA THR A 286 -7.46 -7.04 5.04
C THR A 286 -8.34 -6.41 6.13
N LEU A 287 -9.57 -6.03 5.80
CA LEU A 287 -10.51 -5.42 6.76
C LEU A 287 -10.97 -6.42 7.83
N ALA A 288 -11.07 -7.70 7.52
CA ALA A 288 -11.38 -8.74 8.51
C ALA A 288 -10.26 -8.86 9.55
N GLY A 289 -9.00 -8.72 9.15
CA GLY A 289 -7.85 -8.70 10.05
C GLY A 289 -7.85 -7.54 11.06
N PHE A 290 -8.50 -6.42 10.75
CA PHE A 290 -8.66 -5.30 11.69
C PHE A 290 -9.82 -5.49 12.69
N ARG A 291 -10.68 -6.49 12.49
CA ARG A 291 -11.82 -6.78 13.37
C ARG A 291 -11.53 -7.87 14.42
N SER A 292 -10.42 -8.57 14.30
CA SER A 292 -9.96 -9.59 15.24
C SER A 292 -9.01 -9.00 16.29
#